data_5676390793a2cd09076618564582c788
#
_entry.id   5676390793a2cd09076618564582c788
#
_cell.length_a   1.000
_cell.length_b   1.000
_cell.length_c   1.000
_cell.angle_alpha   90.00
_cell.angle_beta   90.00
_cell.angle_gamma   90.00
#
_symmetry.space_group_name_H-M   'P 1'
#
loop_
_entity.id
_entity.type
_entity.pdbx_description
1 polymer ?
#
loop_
_entity_poly.entity_id
_entity_poly.type
_entity_poly.pdbx_seq_one_letter_code
_entity_poly.pdbx_strand_id
1 'polypeptide(L)'
;VYVRCAATVVGKKEADGPLGEMFDVAVEDDMFGKKSWEEAESHIQEMAVDKLLIKSGMAASDIDYIYAGDLLGQLIATSFGLMRYEIPMFGLYGACSTMGEALSLGAMCINAGYAQNVIAIASSHFASAEKQFRYPLEYGNQRPVASTWTVTGAGAYIVGDKPLDKKKCVLIKGITTGKIVDYGVKDSMNMGACMAPAAAELIEANFKDLDVDKDYYDAIFTGDLGEIGNRILSELLKEKGIDIADKLYDCGMLIYEGETKCSG
;
A
#
# COMPACT_ATOMS: atom_id res chain seq x y z
N VAL A 1 14.93 7.49 -10.93
CA VAL A 1 14.69 6.10 -10.49
C VAL A 1 13.41 5.62 -11.13
N TYR A 2 13.36 4.35 -11.56
CA TYR A 2 12.26 3.82 -12.36
C TYR A 2 11.56 2.67 -11.63
N VAL A 3 10.23 2.64 -11.67
CA VAL A 3 9.48 1.43 -11.41
C VAL A 3 9.59 0.54 -12.65
N ARG A 4 10.22 -0.62 -12.50
CA ARG A 4 10.57 -1.53 -13.60
C ARG A 4 9.50 -2.56 -13.88
N CYS A 5 8.89 -3.07 -12.81
CA CYS A 5 7.86 -4.09 -12.85
C CYS A 5 6.99 -3.97 -11.60
N ALA A 6 5.77 -4.43 -11.70
CA ALA A 6 4.83 -4.56 -10.58
C ALA A 6 4.12 -5.91 -10.65
N ALA A 7 3.79 -6.48 -9.50
CA ALA A 7 2.94 -7.65 -9.39
C ALA A 7 2.00 -7.54 -8.21
N THR A 8 0.82 -8.12 -8.33
CA THR A 8 -0.24 -8.10 -7.33
C THR A 8 -0.82 -9.49 -7.12
N VAL A 9 -1.10 -9.80 -5.86
CA VAL A 9 -1.81 -11.00 -5.44
C VAL A 9 -2.94 -10.58 -4.52
N VAL A 10 -4.15 -11.06 -4.74
CA VAL A 10 -5.33 -10.68 -3.95
C VAL A 10 -6.18 -11.88 -3.58
N GLY A 11 -7.02 -11.69 -2.56
CA GLY A 11 -8.06 -12.62 -2.18
C GLY A 11 -9.30 -12.51 -3.07
N LYS A 12 -10.27 -13.37 -2.79
CA LYS A 12 -11.53 -13.45 -3.54
C LYS A 12 -12.32 -12.14 -3.53
N LYS A 13 -12.46 -11.51 -2.37
CA LYS A 13 -13.27 -10.31 -2.23
C LYS A 13 -12.75 -9.15 -3.08
N GLU A 14 -11.45 -8.99 -3.14
CA GLU A 14 -10.76 -8.01 -3.96
C GLU A 14 -10.87 -8.33 -5.45
N ALA A 15 -10.80 -9.62 -5.80
CA ALA A 15 -10.96 -10.11 -7.16
C ALA A 15 -12.40 -9.95 -7.67
N ASP A 16 -13.40 -10.04 -6.81
CA ASP A 16 -14.81 -9.81 -7.15
C ASP A 16 -15.15 -8.32 -7.32
N GLY A 17 -14.23 -7.42 -6.95
CA GLY A 17 -14.41 -5.98 -7.05
C GLY A 17 -14.10 -5.39 -8.44
N PRO A 18 -14.27 -4.07 -8.61
CA PRO A 18 -14.12 -3.40 -9.93
C PRO A 18 -12.76 -3.55 -10.58
N LEU A 19 -11.70 -3.72 -9.79
CA LEU A 19 -10.33 -3.90 -10.27
C LEU A 19 -9.91 -5.37 -10.42
N GLY A 20 -10.83 -6.33 -10.24
CA GLY A 20 -10.52 -7.76 -10.20
C GLY A 20 -9.70 -8.27 -11.38
N GLU A 21 -10.05 -7.87 -12.61
CA GLU A 21 -9.33 -8.25 -13.83
C GLU A 21 -7.93 -7.63 -13.97
N MET A 22 -7.61 -6.62 -13.16
CA MET A 22 -6.32 -5.93 -13.20
C MET A 22 -5.26 -6.58 -12.31
N PHE A 23 -5.68 -7.42 -11.35
CA PHE A 23 -4.75 -8.12 -10.48
C PHE A 23 -4.08 -9.30 -11.18
N ASP A 24 -2.80 -9.53 -10.88
CA ASP A 24 -2.03 -10.59 -11.54
C ASP A 24 -2.41 -12.00 -11.10
N VAL A 25 -2.79 -12.14 -9.82
CA VAL A 25 -3.19 -13.41 -9.21
C VAL A 25 -4.34 -13.15 -8.24
N ALA A 26 -5.40 -13.92 -8.38
CA ALA A 26 -6.54 -13.96 -7.46
C ALA A 26 -6.68 -15.37 -6.88
N VAL A 27 -6.90 -15.48 -5.58
CA VAL A 27 -7.03 -16.76 -4.88
C VAL A 27 -8.39 -16.81 -4.17
N GLU A 28 -9.15 -17.88 -4.44
CA GLU A 28 -10.49 -18.10 -3.90
C GLU A 28 -10.49 -18.49 -2.41
N ASP A 29 -9.42 -19.16 -1.96
CA ASP A 29 -9.28 -19.64 -0.60
C ASP A 29 -8.62 -18.57 0.28
N ASP A 30 -9.36 -18.04 1.24
CA ASP A 30 -8.86 -17.03 2.19
C ASP A 30 -7.64 -17.50 3.02
N MET A 31 -7.46 -18.81 3.15
CA MET A 31 -6.29 -19.40 3.82
C MET A 31 -5.08 -19.56 2.88
N PHE A 32 -5.25 -19.34 1.58
CA PHE A 32 -4.18 -19.54 0.58
C PHE A 32 -3.51 -20.93 0.70
N GLY A 33 -4.29 -21.97 1.04
CA GLY A 33 -3.80 -23.32 1.27
C GLY A 33 -2.95 -23.51 2.52
N LYS A 34 -2.95 -22.56 3.46
CA LYS A 34 -2.17 -22.61 4.70
C LYS A 34 -3.06 -22.97 5.90
N LYS A 35 -2.44 -23.10 7.08
CA LYS A 35 -3.13 -23.52 8.31
C LYS A 35 -3.50 -22.38 9.25
N SER A 36 -2.90 -21.21 9.07
CA SER A 36 -3.20 -19.99 9.84
C SER A 36 -3.25 -18.78 8.91
N TRP A 37 -3.90 -17.72 9.34
CA TRP A 37 -4.00 -16.48 8.58
C TRP A 37 -2.66 -15.75 8.45
N GLU A 38 -1.81 -15.87 9.47
CA GLU A 38 -0.45 -15.33 9.45
C GLU A 38 0.43 -16.07 8.40
N GLU A 39 0.29 -17.41 8.31
CA GLU A 39 0.94 -18.20 7.26
C GLU A 39 0.37 -17.86 5.86
N ALA A 40 -0.95 -17.61 5.77
CA ALA A 40 -1.59 -17.17 4.53
C ALA A 40 -1.00 -15.85 4.06
N GLU A 41 -0.87 -14.85 4.94
CA GLU A 41 -0.28 -13.55 4.59
C GLU A 41 1.20 -13.67 4.20
N SER A 42 1.98 -14.50 4.89
CA SER A 42 3.36 -14.81 4.48
C SER A 42 3.41 -15.37 3.05
N HIS A 43 2.48 -16.28 2.72
CA HIS A 43 2.41 -16.89 1.40
C HIS A 43 1.95 -15.91 0.32
N ILE A 44 1.08 -14.97 0.64
CA ILE A 44 0.68 -13.89 -0.29
C ILE A 44 1.91 -13.07 -0.71
N GLN A 45 2.79 -12.70 0.22
CA GLN A 45 4.03 -12.00 -0.11
C GLN A 45 4.96 -12.85 -0.98
N GLU A 46 5.11 -14.13 -0.63
CA GLU A 46 5.89 -15.09 -1.43
C GLU A 46 5.37 -15.15 -2.87
N MET A 47 4.06 -15.33 -3.06
CA MET A 47 3.44 -15.37 -4.39
C MET A 47 3.64 -14.07 -5.17
N ALA A 48 3.57 -12.91 -4.49
CA ALA A 48 3.77 -11.60 -5.13
C ALA A 48 5.21 -11.43 -5.62
N VAL A 49 6.20 -11.83 -4.85
CA VAL A 49 7.62 -11.79 -5.27
C VAL A 49 7.89 -12.79 -6.39
N ASP A 50 7.37 -14.02 -6.30
CA ASP A 50 7.51 -15.00 -7.39
C ASP A 50 6.91 -14.46 -8.70
N LYS A 51 5.70 -13.92 -8.64
CA LYS A 51 5.06 -13.33 -9.82
C LYS A 51 5.85 -12.15 -10.37
N LEU A 52 6.40 -11.31 -9.49
CA LEU A 52 7.21 -10.15 -9.86
C LEU A 52 8.49 -10.55 -10.59
N LEU A 53 9.21 -11.55 -10.08
CA LEU A 53 10.44 -12.08 -10.69
C LEU A 53 10.13 -12.73 -12.04
N ILE A 54 9.06 -13.51 -12.14
CA ILE A 54 8.62 -14.08 -13.42
C ILE A 54 8.28 -13.00 -14.45
N LYS A 55 7.49 -11.98 -14.07
CA LYS A 55 7.09 -10.88 -14.97
C LYS A 55 8.26 -10.05 -15.45
N SER A 56 9.23 -9.81 -14.58
CA SER A 56 10.42 -9.00 -14.91
C SER A 56 11.48 -9.77 -15.67
N GLY A 57 11.45 -11.11 -15.61
CA GLY A 57 12.52 -11.97 -16.13
C GLY A 57 13.81 -11.89 -15.30
N MET A 58 13.75 -11.40 -14.06
CA MET A 58 14.89 -11.27 -13.15
C MET A 58 14.94 -12.45 -12.17
N ALA A 59 16.14 -12.81 -11.76
CA ALA A 59 16.37 -13.75 -10.67
C ALA A 59 16.45 -13.02 -9.32
N ALA A 60 16.27 -13.74 -8.22
CA ALA A 60 16.45 -13.18 -6.88
C ALA A 60 17.86 -12.59 -6.67
N SER A 61 18.88 -13.21 -7.30
CA SER A 61 20.27 -12.72 -7.27
C SER A 61 20.50 -11.37 -7.96
N ASP A 62 19.54 -10.90 -8.77
CA ASP A 62 19.62 -9.58 -9.42
C ASP A 62 19.09 -8.46 -8.54
N ILE A 63 18.57 -8.79 -7.36
CA ILE A 63 17.97 -7.87 -6.39
C ILE A 63 18.94 -7.63 -5.24
N ASP A 64 19.27 -6.38 -4.98
CA ASP A 64 20.23 -5.99 -3.93
C ASP A 64 19.59 -5.96 -2.54
N TYR A 65 18.34 -5.42 -2.44
CA TYR A 65 17.61 -5.27 -1.18
C TYR A 65 16.10 -5.45 -1.36
N ILE A 66 15.44 -5.83 -0.27
CA ILE A 66 14.00 -5.77 -0.13
C ILE A 66 13.63 -4.76 0.95
N TYR A 67 12.71 -3.84 0.64
CA TYR A 67 12.01 -2.99 1.60
C TYR A 67 10.58 -3.52 1.73
N ALA A 68 10.24 -4.04 2.89
CA ALA A 68 9.03 -4.84 3.04
C ALA A 68 8.32 -4.61 4.36
N GLY A 69 7.00 -4.75 4.36
CA GLY A 69 6.23 -4.73 5.59
C GLY A 69 4.85 -5.34 5.45
N ASP A 70 4.24 -5.54 6.59
CA ASP A 70 2.88 -6.02 6.78
C ASP A 70 2.22 -5.31 7.98
N LEU A 71 1.00 -5.67 8.34
CA LEU A 71 0.29 -5.08 9.47
C LEU A 71 0.52 -5.82 10.80
N LEU A 72 1.23 -6.95 10.78
CA LEU A 72 1.37 -7.80 11.97
C LEU A 72 2.52 -7.35 12.87
N GLY A 73 2.40 -7.63 14.15
CA GLY A 73 3.46 -7.37 15.12
C GLY A 73 4.76 -8.04 14.72
N GLN A 74 5.86 -7.28 14.82
CA GLN A 74 7.22 -7.73 14.50
C GLN A 74 7.41 -8.17 13.03
N LEU A 75 6.52 -7.78 12.12
CA LEU A 75 6.58 -8.13 10.70
C LEU A 75 6.68 -9.65 10.47
N ILE A 76 5.83 -10.40 11.15
CA ILE A 76 5.94 -11.87 11.14
C ILE A 76 5.61 -12.44 9.75
N ALA A 77 4.62 -11.88 9.05
CA ALA A 77 4.29 -12.32 7.72
C ALA A 77 5.43 -12.05 6.74
N THR A 78 6.00 -10.85 6.78
CA THR A 78 7.13 -10.44 5.94
C THR A 78 8.36 -11.30 6.17
N SER A 79 8.72 -11.50 7.44
CA SER A 79 9.93 -12.25 7.79
C SER A 79 9.88 -13.70 7.29
N PHE A 80 8.75 -14.39 7.49
CA PHE A 80 8.60 -15.77 7.05
C PHE A 80 8.32 -15.90 5.55
N GLY A 81 7.58 -14.96 4.96
CA GLY A 81 7.26 -14.99 3.54
C GLY A 81 8.46 -14.73 2.63
N LEU A 82 9.41 -13.91 3.08
CA LEU A 82 10.53 -13.47 2.23
C LEU A 82 11.86 -14.15 2.54
N MET A 83 11.98 -14.89 3.64
CA MET A 83 13.24 -15.51 4.06
C MET A 83 13.88 -16.43 3.02
N ARG A 84 13.08 -17.08 2.18
CA ARG A 84 13.59 -18.05 1.18
C ARG A 84 14.39 -17.43 0.04
N TYR A 85 14.23 -16.09 -0.18
CA TYR A 85 14.94 -15.40 -1.27
C TYR A 85 16.38 -15.06 -0.91
N GLU A 86 16.74 -15.13 0.37
CA GLU A 86 18.09 -14.84 0.88
C GLU A 86 18.63 -13.45 0.47
N ILE A 87 17.72 -12.49 0.25
CA ILE A 87 18.03 -11.11 -0.09
C ILE A 87 18.06 -10.27 1.20
N PRO A 88 19.05 -9.39 1.40
CA PRO A 88 19.06 -8.46 2.52
C PRO A 88 17.77 -7.62 2.57
N MET A 89 17.15 -7.56 3.76
CA MET A 89 15.82 -6.97 3.90
C MET A 89 15.79 -5.90 4.98
N PHE A 90 15.10 -4.80 4.69
CA PHE A 90 14.70 -3.77 5.64
C PHE A 90 13.20 -3.94 5.93
N GLY A 91 12.88 -4.29 7.17
CA GLY A 91 11.50 -4.40 7.65
C GLY A 91 10.94 -3.02 7.99
N LEU A 92 9.80 -2.68 7.42
CA LEU A 92 9.11 -1.40 7.58
C LEU A 92 7.78 -1.61 8.28
N TYR A 93 7.46 -0.77 9.27
CA TYR A 93 6.24 -0.89 10.04
C TYR A 93 5.49 0.45 10.08
N GLY A 94 5.04 0.88 8.92
CA GLY A 94 4.31 2.13 8.70
C GLY A 94 2.79 1.95 8.53
N ALA A 95 2.25 0.76 8.77
CA ALA A 95 0.86 0.40 8.49
C ALA A 95 0.45 0.83 7.06
N CYS A 96 -0.56 1.68 6.91
CA CYS A 96 -1.05 2.14 5.59
C CYS A 96 -0.02 2.93 4.78
N SER A 97 1.05 3.44 5.39
CA SER A 97 2.15 4.14 4.69
C SER A 97 3.28 3.22 4.21
N THR A 98 3.27 1.94 4.58
CA THR A 98 4.38 1.01 4.33
C THR A 98 4.80 0.94 2.85
N MET A 99 3.86 0.89 1.91
CA MET A 99 4.20 0.85 0.48
C MET A 99 4.87 2.15 0.00
N GLY A 100 4.33 3.30 0.41
CA GLY A 100 4.94 4.61 0.08
C GLY A 100 6.34 4.76 0.69
N GLU A 101 6.52 4.29 1.92
CA GLU A 101 7.80 4.25 2.62
C GLU A 101 8.80 3.32 1.91
N ALA A 102 8.39 2.10 1.55
CA ALA A 102 9.21 1.14 0.83
C ALA A 102 9.71 1.66 -0.53
N LEU A 103 8.80 2.27 -1.31
CA LEU A 103 9.13 2.89 -2.60
C LEU A 103 10.08 4.07 -2.43
N SER A 104 9.84 4.91 -1.42
CA SER A 104 10.66 6.09 -1.12
C SER A 104 12.07 5.68 -0.71
N LEU A 105 12.22 4.79 0.25
CA LEU A 105 13.51 4.32 0.74
C LEU A 105 14.27 3.55 -0.34
N GLY A 106 13.59 2.71 -1.10
CA GLY A 106 14.17 2.00 -2.24
C GLY A 106 14.71 2.97 -3.30
N ALA A 107 13.93 4.01 -3.64
CA ALA A 107 14.38 5.02 -4.59
C ALA A 107 15.54 5.87 -4.07
N MET A 108 15.55 6.22 -2.78
CA MET A 108 16.67 6.89 -2.13
C MET A 108 17.93 6.03 -2.15
N CYS A 109 17.82 4.74 -1.84
CA CYS A 109 18.92 3.78 -1.86
C CYS A 109 19.57 3.67 -3.25
N ILE A 110 18.74 3.55 -4.30
CA ILE A 110 19.23 3.50 -5.69
C ILE A 110 19.88 4.83 -6.10
N ASN A 111 19.24 5.95 -5.79
CA ASN A 111 19.76 7.28 -6.13
C ASN A 111 21.08 7.58 -5.43
N ALA A 112 21.28 7.04 -4.22
CA ALA A 112 22.54 7.15 -3.47
C ALA A 112 23.62 6.17 -3.95
N GLY A 113 23.32 5.27 -4.89
CA GLY A 113 24.28 4.33 -5.47
C GLY A 113 24.54 3.07 -4.63
N TYR A 114 23.73 2.80 -3.62
CA TYR A 114 23.85 1.57 -2.79
C TYR A 114 23.23 0.33 -3.43
N ALA A 115 22.34 0.51 -4.40
CA ALA A 115 21.67 -0.58 -5.09
C ALA A 115 21.41 -0.23 -6.57
N GLN A 116 21.23 -1.26 -7.40
CA GLN A 116 20.76 -1.14 -8.78
C GLN A 116 19.30 -1.59 -8.93
N ASN A 117 18.90 -2.57 -8.12
CA ASN A 117 17.55 -3.10 -8.08
C ASN A 117 17.12 -3.36 -6.65
N VAL A 118 15.96 -2.88 -6.29
CA VAL A 118 15.33 -3.20 -5.02
C VAL A 118 13.89 -3.65 -5.23
N ILE A 119 13.41 -4.50 -4.34
CA ILE A 119 11.99 -4.83 -4.24
C ILE A 119 11.38 -3.96 -3.14
N ALA A 120 10.26 -3.31 -3.45
CA ALA A 120 9.35 -2.69 -2.48
C ALA A 120 8.07 -3.52 -2.43
N ILE A 121 7.67 -3.99 -1.24
CA ILE A 121 6.50 -4.85 -1.08
C ILE A 121 5.77 -4.53 0.22
N ALA A 122 4.45 -4.54 0.16
CA ALA A 122 3.59 -4.50 1.34
C ALA A 122 2.44 -5.50 1.18
N SER A 123 1.98 -6.06 2.28
CA SER A 123 0.83 -6.95 2.33
C SER A 123 -0.11 -6.61 3.48
N SER A 124 -1.30 -7.15 3.38
CA SER A 124 -2.25 -7.28 4.47
C SER A 124 -3.14 -8.49 4.24
N HIS A 125 -3.74 -8.99 5.33
CA HIS A 125 -4.76 -10.02 5.27
C HIS A 125 -5.85 -9.66 6.27
N PHE A 126 -7.13 -9.63 5.83
CA PHE A 126 -8.23 -9.13 6.66
C PHE A 126 -8.31 -9.85 8.02
N ALA A 127 -8.20 -11.18 8.04
CA ALA A 127 -8.38 -11.96 9.26
C ALA A 127 -7.20 -11.84 10.23
N SER A 128 -5.96 -11.77 9.74
CA SER A 128 -4.78 -11.56 10.59
C SER A 128 -4.80 -10.15 11.21
N ALA A 129 -5.18 -9.13 10.42
CA ALA A 129 -5.32 -7.77 10.89
C ALA A 129 -6.47 -7.62 11.90
N GLU A 130 -7.64 -8.20 11.62
CA GLU A 130 -8.77 -8.19 12.55
C GLU A 130 -8.43 -8.83 13.90
N LYS A 131 -7.76 -9.99 13.86
CA LYS A 131 -7.31 -10.69 15.07
C LYS A 131 -6.36 -9.86 15.92
N GLN A 132 -5.52 -9.06 15.30
CA GLN A 132 -4.52 -8.25 16.00
C GLN A 132 -5.04 -6.90 16.47
N PHE A 133 -5.87 -6.22 15.66
CA PHE A 133 -6.22 -4.82 15.90
C PHE A 133 -7.66 -4.61 16.36
N ARG A 134 -8.56 -5.59 16.19
CA ARG A 134 -9.98 -5.50 16.54
C ARG A 134 -10.38 -6.60 17.50
N TYR A 135 -9.88 -6.51 18.68
CA TYR A 135 -10.18 -7.44 19.77
C TYR A 135 -11.27 -6.88 20.70
N PRO A 136 -12.25 -7.68 21.20
CA PRO A 136 -12.45 -9.09 20.84
C PRO A 136 -13.12 -9.30 19.49
N LEU A 137 -12.75 -10.40 18.81
CA LEU A 137 -13.20 -10.72 17.43
C LEU A 137 -14.71 -10.86 17.29
N GLU A 138 -15.40 -11.22 18.37
CA GLU A 138 -16.86 -11.37 18.39
C GLU A 138 -17.60 -10.08 18.03
N TYR A 139 -16.98 -8.93 18.21
CA TYR A 139 -17.51 -7.63 17.79
C TYR A 139 -17.09 -7.21 16.39
N GLY A 140 -16.25 -7.98 15.71
CA GLY A 140 -15.74 -7.65 14.39
C GLY A 140 -16.82 -7.50 13.29
N ASN A 141 -17.97 -8.11 13.48
CA ASN A 141 -19.10 -7.97 12.56
C ASN A 141 -19.93 -6.69 12.75
N GLN A 142 -19.69 -5.94 13.81
CA GLN A 142 -20.42 -4.72 14.14
C GLN A 142 -19.58 -3.49 13.72
N ARG A 143 -19.47 -3.31 12.42
CA ARG A 143 -18.67 -2.21 11.86
C ARG A 143 -19.52 -0.98 11.65
N PRO A 144 -19.14 0.19 12.19
CA PRO A 144 -19.75 1.44 11.80
C PRO A 144 -19.43 1.77 10.33
N VAL A 145 -20.28 2.60 9.71
CA VAL A 145 -20.07 3.04 8.32
C VAL A 145 -18.71 3.70 8.11
N ALA A 146 -18.15 4.34 9.15
CA ALA A 146 -16.85 4.99 9.10
C ALA A 146 -15.65 4.03 9.11
N SER A 147 -15.85 2.73 9.37
CA SER A 147 -14.74 1.78 9.34
C SER A 147 -14.37 1.39 7.92
N THR A 148 -13.08 1.10 7.71
CA THR A 148 -12.55 0.55 6.45
C THR A 148 -12.47 -0.98 6.53
N TRP A 149 -12.43 -1.63 5.38
CA TRP A 149 -12.16 -3.05 5.25
C TRP A 149 -10.67 -3.27 4.96
N THR A 150 -10.03 -4.17 5.70
CA THR A 150 -8.64 -4.52 5.41
C THR A 150 -8.55 -5.37 4.14
N VAL A 151 -7.78 -4.92 3.18
CA VAL A 151 -7.50 -5.66 1.93
C VAL A 151 -6.76 -6.95 2.23
N THR A 152 -7.13 -8.04 1.55
CA THR A 152 -6.35 -9.27 1.53
C THR A 152 -5.54 -9.30 0.25
N GLY A 153 -4.23 -9.04 0.36
CA GLY A 153 -3.36 -9.04 -0.80
C GLY A 153 -1.96 -8.53 -0.52
N ALA A 154 -1.14 -8.55 -1.57
CA ALA A 154 0.18 -7.94 -1.60
C ALA A 154 0.39 -7.23 -2.93
N GLY A 155 1.05 -6.07 -2.86
CA GLY A 155 1.61 -5.37 -3.99
C GLY A 155 3.13 -5.37 -3.91
N ALA A 156 3.81 -5.71 -5.00
CA ALA A 156 5.26 -5.74 -5.08
C ALA A 156 5.76 -5.01 -6.31
N TYR A 157 6.84 -4.25 -6.17
CA TYR A 157 7.47 -3.48 -7.23
C TYR A 157 8.96 -3.76 -7.29
N ILE A 158 9.52 -3.85 -8.51
CA ILE A 158 10.97 -3.69 -8.71
C ILE A 158 11.23 -2.23 -9.08
N VAL A 159 12.11 -1.60 -8.31
CA VAL A 159 12.60 -0.24 -8.55
C VAL A 159 14.07 -0.31 -8.95
N GLY A 160 14.49 0.50 -9.91
CA GLY A 160 15.87 0.44 -10.41
C GLY A 160 16.38 1.73 -11.03
N ASP A 161 17.69 1.75 -11.30
CA ASP A 161 18.40 2.90 -11.86
C ASP A 161 18.09 3.15 -13.34
N LYS A 162 17.66 2.11 -14.07
CA LYS A 162 17.35 2.15 -15.50
C LYS A 162 16.03 1.44 -15.79
N PRO A 163 15.26 1.85 -16.79
CA PRO A 163 14.06 1.14 -17.18
C PRO A 163 14.39 -0.23 -17.81
N LEU A 164 13.56 -1.25 -17.59
CA LEU A 164 13.65 -2.51 -18.33
C LEU A 164 13.22 -2.34 -19.79
N ASP A 165 12.16 -1.57 -20.00
CA ASP A 165 11.67 -1.20 -21.34
C ASP A 165 11.54 0.33 -21.39
N LYS A 166 12.27 0.97 -22.30
CA LYS A 166 12.22 2.43 -22.49
C LYS A 166 10.86 2.96 -22.95
N LYS A 167 10.01 2.09 -23.52
CA LYS A 167 8.67 2.47 -23.99
C LYS A 167 7.60 2.30 -22.90
N LYS A 168 7.89 1.52 -21.86
CA LYS A 168 6.94 1.18 -20.77
C LYS A 168 7.64 1.35 -19.43
N CYS A 169 7.99 2.58 -19.07
CA CYS A 169 8.62 2.86 -17.80
C CYS A 169 7.86 3.94 -17.03
N VAL A 170 7.77 3.76 -15.73
CA VAL A 170 7.24 4.74 -14.78
C VAL A 170 8.42 5.34 -14.03
N LEU A 171 8.48 6.67 -13.97
CA LEU A 171 9.55 7.41 -13.31
C LEU A 171 9.09 7.91 -11.95
N ILE A 172 9.86 7.61 -10.90
CA ILE A 172 9.73 8.27 -9.60
C ILE A 172 10.47 9.61 -9.73
N LYS A 173 9.72 10.70 -9.88
CA LYS A 173 10.28 12.06 -10.09
C LYS A 173 10.69 12.74 -8.80
N GLY A 174 9.92 12.53 -7.74
CA GLY A 174 10.14 13.19 -6.47
C GLY A 174 9.58 12.37 -5.32
N ILE A 175 10.03 12.69 -4.13
CA ILE A 175 9.58 12.08 -2.87
C ILE A 175 9.38 13.21 -1.88
N THR A 176 8.22 13.23 -1.23
CA THR A 176 7.95 14.09 -0.09
C THR A 176 7.73 13.21 1.14
N THR A 177 8.58 13.36 2.13
CA THR A 177 8.49 12.57 3.37
C THR A 177 7.50 13.23 4.33
N GLY A 178 6.50 12.47 4.76
CA GLY A 178 5.53 12.91 5.75
C GLY A 178 6.10 13.02 7.17
N LYS A 179 5.30 13.60 8.04
CA LYS A 179 5.56 13.68 9.49
C LYS A 179 4.37 13.11 10.25
N ILE A 180 4.56 12.84 11.53
CA ILE A 180 3.45 12.47 12.41
C ILE A 180 2.51 13.68 12.58
N VAL A 181 1.22 13.45 12.32
CA VAL A 181 0.15 14.47 12.48
C VAL A 181 -0.90 13.90 13.41
N ASP A 182 -1.23 14.62 14.47
CA ASP A 182 -2.23 14.22 15.46
C ASP A 182 -3.24 15.35 15.69
N TYR A 183 -4.49 15.12 15.28
CA TYR A 183 -5.62 16.01 15.54
C TYR A 183 -6.46 15.54 16.73
N GLY A 184 -5.95 14.60 17.53
CA GLY A 184 -6.60 14.12 18.74
C GLY A 184 -7.82 13.23 18.49
N VAL A 185 -7.95 12.61 17.33
CA VAL A 185 -9.01 11.64 17.01
C VAL A 185 -8.82 10.39 17.87
N LYS A 186 -9.85 10.02 18.64
CA LYS A 186 -9.80 8.88 19.57
C LYS A 186 -10.70 7.71 19.17
N ASP A 187 -11.50 7.88 18.13
CA ASP A 187 -12.37 6.83 17.61
C ASP A 187 -11.55 5.87 16.76
N SER A 188 -11.21 4.70 17.32
CA SER A 188 -10.46 3.64 16.65
C SER A 188 -11.17 3.01 15.46
N MET A 189 -12.49 3.23 15.34
CA MET A 189 -13.30 2.72 14.22
C MET A 189 -13.42 3.71 13.07
N ASN A 190 -12.87 4.92 13.20
CA ASN A 190 -12.87 5.95 12.17
C ASN A 190 -11.41 6.32 11.78
N MET A 191 -10.76 5.40 11.10
CA MET A 191 -9.37 5.60 10.68
C MET A 191 -9.25 6.69 9.61
N GLY A 192 -10.25 6.84 8.75
CA GLY A 192 -10.27 7.91 7.76
C GLY A 192 -10.17 9.30 8.38
N ALA A 193 -10.88 9.57 9.48
CA ALA A 193 -10.78 10.84 10.19
C ALA A 193 -9.41 11.06 10.84
N CYS A 194 -8.73 9.99 11.23
CA CYS A 194 -7.37 10.06 11.78
C CYS A 194 -6.33 10.32 10.67
N MET A 195 -6.46 9.66 9.52
CA MET A 195 -5.48 9.71 8.42
C MET A 195 -5.64 10.92 7.50
N ALA A 196 -6.86 11.43 7.33
CA ALA A 196 -7.11 12.56 6.43
C ALA A 196 -6.29 13.82 6.74
N PRO A 197 -6.11 14.25 8.02
CA PRO A 197 -5.22 15.37 8.36
C PRO A 197 -3.76 15.12 7.95
N ALA A 198 -3.26 13.91 8.13
CA ALA A 198 -1.89 13.55 7.74
C ALA A 198 -1.72 13.58 6.22
N ALA A 199 -2.70 13.08 5.47
CA ALA A 199 -2.71 13.16 4.01
C ALA A 199 -2.79 14.62 3.52
N ALA A 200 -3.61 15.47 4.15
CA ALA A 200 -3.69 16.89 3.80
C ALA A 200 -2.36 17.63 3.98
N GLU A 201 -1.69 17.39 5.12
CA GLU A 201 -0.38 17.97 5.41
C GLU A 201 0.68 17.50 4.40
N LEU A 202 0.66 16.21 4.02
CA LEU A 202 1.62 15.66 3.06
C LEU A 202 1.39 16.21 1.64
N ILE A 203 0.14 16.33 1.19
CA ILE A 203 -0.20 16.90 -0.13
C ILE A 203 0.23 18.37 -0.20
N GLU A 204 -0.07 19.16 0.84
CA GLU A 204 0.35 20.55 0.92
C GLU A 204 1.89 20.67 0.90
N ALA A 205 2.59 19.85 1.69
CA ALA A 205 4.05 19.82 1.71
C ALA A 205 4.63 19.43 0.34
N ASN A 206 4.02 18.46 -0.34
CA ASN A 206 4.46 18.04 -1.67
C ASN A 206 4.35 19.18 -2.69
N PHE A 207 3.25 19.91 -2.73
CA PHE A 207 3.08 21.04 -3.63
C PHE A 207 4.13 22.13 -3.37
N LYS A 208 4.41 22.39 -2.12
CA LYS A 208 5.42 23.38 -1.70
C LYS A 208 6.85 22.91 -2.01
N ASP A 209 7.19 21.67 -1.67
CA ASP A 209 8.57 21.14 -1.79
C ASP A 209 8.98 20.95 -3.25
N LEU A 210 8.03 20.62 -4.13
CA LEU A 210 8.29 20.44 -5.54
C LEU A 210 7.99 21.69 -6.39
N ASP A 211 7.54 22.78 -5.74
CA ASP A 211 7.16 24.04 -6.40
C ASP A 211 6.13 23.80 -7.54
N VAL A 212 5.08 23.04 -7.23
CA VAL A 212 4.00 22.68 -8.16
C VAL A 212 2.64 23.07 -7.60
N ASP A 213 1.67 23.23 -8.48
CA ASP A 213 0.30 23.54 -8.12
C ASP A 213 -0.66 22.36 -8.31
N LYS A 214 -1.95 22.58 -8.04
CA LYS A 214 -3.01 21.59 -8.17
C LYS A 214 -3.17 21.03 -9.58
N ASP A 215 -2.71 21.72 -10.61
CA ASP A 215 -2.88 21.34 -12.02
C ASP A 215 -1.70 20.49 -12.54
N TYR A 216 -0.67 20.33 -11.72
CA TYR A 216 0.50 19.51 -12.06
C TYR A 216 0.20 18.01 -12.13
N TYR A 217 -0.67 17.50 -11.24
CA TYR A 217 -1.03 16.10 -11.20
C TYR A 217 -2.35 15.83 -11.93
N ASP A 218 -2.40 14.78 -12.74
CA ASP A 218 -3.63 14.28 -13.36
C ASP A 218 -4.49 13.51 -12.36
N ALA A 219 -3.86 12.81 -11.39
CA ALA A 219 -4.53 12.05 -10.34
C ALA A 219 -3.68 11.99 -9.06
N ILE A 220 -4.35 11.97 -7.91
CA ILE A 220 -3.75 11.83 -6.59
C ILE A 220 -4.45 10.66 -5.91
N PHE A 221 -3.68 9.65 -5.52
CA PHE A 221 -4.20 8.44 -4.88
C PHE A 221 -3.84 8.42 -3.41
N THR A 222 -4.84 8.18 -2.57
CA THR A 222 -4.66 7.85 -1.16
C THR A 222 -4.93 6.37 -0.94
N GLY A 223 -4.47 5.83 0.18
CA GLY A 223 -4.77 4.47 0.60
C GLY A 223 -5.60 4.48 1.88
N ASP A 224 -6.63 3.66 1.95
CA ASP A 224 -7.40 3.32 3.14
C ASP A 224 -8.09 4.48 3.90
N LEU A 225 -8.25 5.65 3.29
CA LEU A 225 -9.08 6.72 3.85
C LEU A 225 -10.55 6.36 3.80
N GLY A 226 -10.95 5.63 2.77
CA GLY A 226 -12.32 5.32 2.46
C GLY A 226 -13.16 6.55 2.13
N GLU A 227 -14.45 6.38 1.92
CA GLU A 227 -15.37 7.47 1.52
C GLU A 227 -15.37 8.62 2.53
N ILE A 228 -15.47 8.31 3.82
CA ILE A 228 -15.54 9.33 4.88
C ILE A 228 -14.21 10.09 4.98
N GLY A 229 -13.08 9.38 5.02
CA GLY A 229 -11.77 10.01 5.10
C GLY A 229 -11.42 10.83 3.86
N ASN A 230 -11.80 10.35 2.67
CA ASN A 230 -11.59 11.07 1.42
C ASN A 230 -12.38 12.40 1.40
N ARG A 231 -13.64 12.40 1.88
CA ARG A 231 -14.44 13.61 2.01
C ARG A 231 -13.83 14.60 3.01
N ILE A 232 -13.39 14.12 4.18
CA ILE A 232 -12.71 14.97 5.17
C ILE A 232 -11.42 15.56 4.58
N LEU A 233 -10.63 14.77 3.86
CA LEU A 233 -9.41 15.24 3.19
C LEU A 233 -9.72 16.35 2.19
N SER A 234 -10.74 16.16 1.36
CA SER A 234 -11.17 17.16 0.37
C SER A 234 -11.58 18.48 1.03
N GLU A 235 -12.33 18.42 2.13
CA GLU A 235 -12.75 19.59 2.89
C GLU A 235 -11.54 20.33 3.52
N LEU A 236 -10.62 19.58 4.16
CA LEU A 236 -9.41 20.16 4.75
C LEU A 236 -8.51 20.85 3.72
N LEU A 237 -8.34 20.25 2.54
CA LEU A 237 -7.55 20.86 1.46
C LEU A 237 -8.24 22.11 0.89
N LYS A 238 -9.57 22.08 0.78
CA LYS A 238 -10.36 23.23 0.33
C LYS A 238 -10.24 24.43 1.25
N GLU A 239 -10.22 24.21 2.58
CA GLU A 239 -9.97 25.25 3.59
C GLU A 239 -8.59 25.90 3.41
N LYS A 240 -7.62 25.15 2.92
CA LYS A 240 -6.26 25.63 2.59
C LYS A 240 -6.14 26.23 1.18
N GLY A 241 -7.24 26.34 0.43
CA GLY A 241 -7.28 26.87 -0.93
C GLY A 241 -6.83 25.86 -2.00
N ILE A 242 -6.72 24.58 -1.65
CA ILE A 242 -6.33 23.50 -2.57
C ILE A 242 -7.58 22.70 -2.92
N ASP A 243 -8.17 22.98 -4.08
CA ASP A 243 -9.33 22.22 -4.58
C ASP A 243 -8.87 21.22 -5.64
N ILE A 244 -8.82 19.93 -5.23
CA ILE A 244 -8.38 18.78 -6.04
C ILE A 244 -9.39 17.63 -5.99
N ALA A 245 -10.64 17.91 -5.62
CA ALA A 245 -11.65 16.87 -5.41
C ALA A 245 -11.90 16.01 -6.66
N ASP A 246 -11.76 16.58 -7.84
CA ASP A 246 -11.92 15.93 -9.15
C ASP A 246 -10.74 15.00 -9.52
N LYS A 247 -9.62 15.09 -8.81
CA LYS A 247 -8.40 14.31 -9.04
C LYS A 247 -8.04 13.38 -7.89
N LEU A 248 -8.84 13.41 -6.82
CA LEU A 248 -8.57 12.66 -5.60
C LEU A 248 -9.26 11.31 -5.63
N TYR A 249 -8.47 10.26 -5.57
CA TYR A 249 -8.91 8.87 -5.57
C TYR A 249 -8.42 8.17 -4.29
N ASP A 250 -9.19 7.20 -3.83
CA ASP A 250 -8.81 6.35 -2.70
C ASP A 250 -8.79 4.88 -3.12
N CYS A 251 -7.69 4.17 -2.82
CA CYS A 251 -7.49 2.80 -3.26
C CYS A 251 -8.54 1.84 -2.69
N GLY A 252 -8.94 2.03 -1.43
CA GLY A 252 -9.97 1.20 -0.81
C GLY A 252 -11.32 1.36 -1.51
N MET A 253 -11.70 2.60 -1.83
CA MET A 253 -12.91 2.88 -2.58
C MET A 253 -12.90 2.25 -3.98
N LEU A 254 -11.73 2.27 -4.67
CA LEU A 254 -11.60 1.69 -6.01
C LEU A 254 -11.65 0.16 -6.00
N ILE A 255 -11.21 -0.49 -4.92
CA ILE A 255 -11.20 -1.96 -4.82
C ILE A 255 -12.60 -2.49 -4.52
N TYR A 256 -13.41 -1.79 -3.70
CA TYR A 256 -14.65 -2.32 -3.13
C TYR A 256 -15.92 -1.57 -3.54
N GLU A 257 -16.00 -0.96 -4.67
CA GLU A 257 -17.12 -0.11 -5.10
C GLU A 257 -18.50 -0.58 -4.62
N GLY A 258 -19.09 0.18 -3.69
CA GLY A 258 -20.52 0.15 -3.35
C GLY A 258 -21.06 -1.06 -2.56
N GLU A 259 -20.29 -2.11 -2.36
CA GLU A 259 -20.81 -3.37 -1.74
C GLU A 259 -20.46 -3.55 -0.26
N THR A 260 -19.55 -2.77 0.27
CA THR A 260 -19.20 -2.85 1.68
C THR A 260 -20.11 -1.94 2.51
N LYS A 261 -20.63 -2.43 3.63
CA LYS A 261 -21.26 -1.57 4.64
C LYS A 261 -20.24 -0.68 5.38
N CYS A 262 -19.07 -0.55 4.83
CA CYS A 262 -17.93 0.20 5.31
C CYS A 262 -17.56 1.29 4.29
N SER A 263 -16.71 2.22 4.66
CA SER A 263 -16.36 3.35 3.79
C SER A 263 -15.24 3.06 2.76
N GLY A 264 -14.89 1.81 2.55
CA GLY A 264 -13.89 1.41 1.58
C GLY A 264 -13.09 0.21 2.02
#